data_cb34c491a8b5420fbd71c85b44f67d70
#
_entry.id   cb34c491a8b5420fbd71c85b44f67d70
#
_cell.length_a   1.000
_cell.length_b   1.000
_cell.length_c   1.000
_cell.angle_alpha   90.00
_cell.angle_beta   90.00
_cell.angle_gamma   90.00
#
_symmetry.space_group_name_H-M   'P 1'
#
loop_
_entity.id
_entity.type
_entity.pdbx_description
1 polymer ?
#
loop_
_entity_poly.entity_id
_entity_poly.type
_entity_poly.pdbx_seq_one_letter_code
_entity_poly.pdbx_strand_id
1 'polypeptide(L)'
;MLNLKHTICPSCSTGCGITLISNNKELLGTYPYKRHEINEGKNCKNGRYCFTKYSFNKIDEPSIVNNGKLNESDFKSIIEQVTEDIKNVEPEQFGILCSGNSTNEELDLMKKFSESYGNRLFLYENGFVNLDKTAASYNDIKNSKTILIIGDLYDENPLVARRVIMAKENGAKVICADNENKNTTSINSDKYIQFDSVSEFLDSLDEEILDELNEDAIIIFNKVDNEENCQKISEIGLKTNAKILPIYKKCNS
;
A
#
# COMPACT_ATOMS: atom_id res chain seq x y z
N MET A 1 -2.03 24.88 -23.27
CA MET A 1 -2.39 23.56 -23.88
C MET A 1 -2.50 22.56 -22.74
N LEU A 2 -3.50 21.68 -22.72
CA LEU A 2 -3.60 20.64 -21.71
C LEU A 2 -2.59 19.51 -22.02
N ASN A 3 -1.87 19.08 -20.98
CA ASN A 3 -0.98 17.92 -21.03
C ASN A 3 -1.63 16.76 -20.30
N LEU A 4 -1.57 15.58 -20.90
CA LEU A 4 -2.07 14.34 -20.34
C LEU A 4 -0.91 13.37 -20.14
N LYS A 5 -0.74 12.85 -18.91
CA LYS A 5 0.29 11.87 -18.57
C LYS A 5 -0.31 10.70 -17.80
N HIS A 6 -0.02 9.49 -18.28
CA HIS A 6 -0.42 8.27 -17.57
C HIS A 6 0.58 7.97 -16.46
N THR A 7 0.06 7.58 -15.31
CA THR A 7 0.84 7.18 -14.14
C THR A 7 0.03 6.25 -13.24
N ILE A 8 0.63 5.80 -12.15
CA ILE A 8 -0.03 5.01 -11.11
C ILE A 8 -0.51 5.94 -10.00
N CYS A 9 -1.67 5.63 -9.43
CA CYS A 9 -2.24 6.36 -8.30
C CYS A 9 -1.38 6.16 -7.04
N PRO A 10 -0.96 7.21 -6.33
CA PRO A 10 -0.10 7.11 -5.16
C PRO A 10 -0.85 6.87 -3.84
N SER A 11 -2.16 6.62 -3.87
CA SER A 11 -2.97 6.62 -2.65
C SER A 11 -2.93 5.31 -1.86
N CYS A 12 -2.68 4.18 -2.51
CA CYS A 12 -2.54 2.85 -1.89
C CYS A 12 -1.88 1.86 -2.86
N SER A 13 -1.49 0.69 -2.35
CA SER A 13 -0.80 -0.34 -3.14
C SER A 13 -1.68 -1.07 -4.18
N THR A 14 -2.95 -0.67 -4.36
CA THR A 14 -3.81 -1.27 -5.41
C THR A 14 -3.22 -1.10 -6.81
N GLY A 15 -2.40 -0.07 -7.06
CA GLY A 15 -1.73 0.09 -8.35
C GLY A 15 -2.64 0.61 -9.48
N CYS A 16 -3.68 1.40 -9.17
CA CYS A 16 -4.61 1.92 -10.16
C CYS A 16 -3.95 2.87 -11.16
N GLY A 17 -4.19 2.66 -12.45
CA GLY A 17 -3.75 3.58 -13.51
C GLY A 17 -4.60 4.84 -13.56
N ILE A 18 -3.96 5.98 -13.53
CA ILE A 18 -4.59 7.31 -13.67
C ILE A 18 -3.93 8.12 -14.78
N THR A 19 -4.66 9.10 -15.28
CA THR A 19 -4.16 10.11 -16.19
C THR A 19 -4.15 11.45 -15.47
N LEU A 20 -2.99 12.04 -15.32
CA LEU A 20 -2.83 13.40 -14.81
C LEU A 20 -3.17 14.40 -15.91
N ILE A 21 -3.90 15.44 -15.51
CA ILE A 21 -4.28 16.56 -16.39
C ILE A 21 -3.59 17.80 -15.86
N SER A 22 -2.72 18.41 -16.67
CA SER A 22 -2.03 19.63 -16.31
C SER A 22 -2.09 20.69 -17.40
N ASN A 23 -1.96 21.96 -17.00
CA ASN A 23 -1.77 23.08 -17.88
C ASN A 23 -0.47 23.79 -17.47
N ASN A 24 0.56 23.75 -18.37
CA ASN A 24 1.91 24.18 -18.03
C ASN A 24 2.46 23.45 -16.80
N LYS A 25 2.67 24.16 -15.69
CA LYS A 25 3.18 23.61 -14.43
C LYS A 25 2.08 23.28 -13.41
N GLU A 26 0.83 23.64 -13.70
CA GLU A 26 -0.29 23.46 -12.78
C GLU A 26 -0.98 22.12 -13.03
N LEU A 27 -1.16 21.35 -11.96
CA LEU A 27 -1.88 20.08 -11.96
C LEU A 27 -3.37 20.34 -11.70
N LEU A 28 -4.21 20.12 -12.73
CA LEU A 28 -5.62 20.46 -12.72
C LEU A 28 -6.52 19.33 -12.22
N GLY A 29 -6.09 18.08 -12.36
CA GLY A 29 -6.92 16.96 -11.98
C GLY A 29 -6.39 15.60 -12.41
N THR A 30 -7.19 14.59 -12.11
CA THR A 30 -6.95 13.20 -12.50
C THR A 30 -8.16 12.59 -13.17
N TYR A 31 -7.90 11.65 -14.07
CA TYR A 31 -8.90 10.85 -14.75
C TYR A 31 -8.48 9.36 -14.73
N PRO A 32 -9.39 8.39 -14.65
CA PRO A 32 -9.00 6.98 -14.72
C PRO A 32 -8.40 6.64 -16.07
N TYR A 33 -7.26 5.93 -16.07
CA TYR A 33 -6.72 5.40 -17.30
C TYR A 33 -7.58 4.22 -17.77
N LYS A 34 -8.34 4.43 -18.83
CA LYS A 34 -9.41 3.51 -19.29
C LYS A 34 -8.94 2.11 -19.64
N ARG A 35 -7.69 1.97 -20.09
CA ARG A 35 -7.14 0.68 -20.55
C ARG A 35 -6.30 -0.01 -19.49
N HIS A 36 -6.25 0.52 -18.26
CA HIS A 36 -5.46 -0.09 -17.20
C HIS A 36 -6.17 -1.29 -16.60
N GLU A 37 -5.49 -2.43 -16.55
CA GLU A 37 -6.06 -3.73 -16.17
C GLU A 37 -6.51 -3.77 -14.70
N ILE A 38 -5.78 -3.10 -13.80
CA ILE A 38 -6.08 -3.12 -12.37
C ILE A 38 -7.43 -2.45 -12.07
N ASN A 39 -7.61 -1.21 -12.51
CA ASN A 39 -8.80 -0.42 -12.17
C ASN A 39 -9.86 -0.38 -13.28
N GLU A 40 -9.63 -1.01 -14.43
CA GLU A 40 -10.61 -1.17 -15.51
C GLU A 40 -11.33 0.15 -15.87
N GLY A 41 -10.57 1.24 -15.94
CA GLY A 41 -11.09 2.56 -16.26
C GLY A 41 -11.93 3.23 -15.17
N LYS A 42 -11.76 2.85 -13.90
CA LYS A 42 -12.47 3.43 -12.75
C LYS A 42 -11.51 4.10 -11.77
N ASN A 43 -11.99 5.10 -11.04
CA ASN A 43 -11.28 5.72 -9.92
C ASN A 43 -12.15 5.71 -8.66
N CYS A 44 -11.52 5.45 -7.52
CA CYS A 44 -12.12 5.75 -6.22
C CYS A 44 -11.97 7.25 -5.88
N LYS A 45 -12.57 7.68 -4.79
CA LYS A 45 -12.46 9.05 -4.28
C LYS A 45 -11.00 9.48 -4.10
N ASN A 46 -10.18 8.64 -3.46
CA ASN A 46 -8.77 8.93 -3.20
C ASN A 46 -7.97 9.09 -4.50
N GLY A 47 -8.17 8.21 -5.48
CA GLY A 47 -7.51 8.32 -6.79
C GLY A 47 -7.97 9.52 -7.61
N ARG A 48 -9.25 9.92 -7.49
CA ARG A 48 -9.79 11.10 -8.18
C ARG A 48 -9.19 12.41 -7.67
N TYR A 49 -8.95 12.49 -6.38
CA TYR A 49 -8.46 13.71 -5.71
C TYR A 49 -7.00 13.62 -5.25
N CYS A 50 -6.25 12.58 -5.65
CA CYS A 50 -4.85 12.43 -5.22
C CYS A 50 -3.98 13.63 -5.60
N PHE A 51 -4.28 14.31 -6.70
CA PHE A 51 -3.54 15.49 -7.16
C PHE A 51 -3.59 16.67 -6.16
N THR A 52 -4.64 16.79 -5.36
CA THR A 52 -4.76 17.89 -4.38
C THR A 52 -3.69 17.82 -3.31
N LYS A 53 -3.19 16.62 -2.97
CA LYS A 53 -2.10 16.44 -2.00
C LYS A 53 -0.77 17.07 -2.48
N TYR A 54 -0.63 17.26 -3.78
CA TYR A 54 0.57 17.82 -4.40
C TYR A 54 0.44 19.30 -4.79
N SER A 55 -0.71 19.90 -4.50
CA SER A 55 -0.99 21.31 -4.88
C SER A 55 -0.75 22.31 -3.76
N PHE A 56 -0.59 21.84 -2.50
CA PHE A 56 -0.46 22.70 -1.32
C PHE A 56 0.75 22.30 -0.47
N ASN A 57 1.32 23.29 0.23
CA ASN A 57 2.40 23.14 1.22
C ASN A 57 3.63 22.39 0.68
N LYS A 58 4.07 22.76 -0.50
CA LYS A 58 5.30 22.21 -1.09
C LYS A 58 6.51 23.01 -0.61
N ILE A 59 7.64 22.31 -0.49
CA ILE A 59 8.96 22.93 -0.47
C ILE A 59 9.36 23.05 -1.94
N ASP A 60 9.25 24.25 -2.50
CA ASP A 60 9.49 24.49 -3.92
C ASP A 60 10.96 24.78 -4.22
N GLU A 61 11.70 25.29 -3.22
CA GLU A 61 13.12 25.66 -3.36
C GLU A 61 13.96 24.97 -2.29
N PRO A 62 15.20 24.56 -2.66
CA PRO A 62 16.16 24.02 -1.70
C PRO A 62 16.42 25.02 -0.58
N SER A 63 16.47 24.54 0.68
CA SER A 63 16.60 25.42 1.82
C SER A 63 17.45 24.82 2.94
N ILE A 64 18.18 25.67 3.66
CA ILE A 64 18.99 25.30 4.83
C ILE A 64 18.46 26.02 6.08
N VAL A 65 18.40 25.31 7.20
CA VAL A 65 18.07 25.92 8.50
C VAL A 65 19.34 26.49 9.14
N ASN A 66 19.40 27.80 9.25
CA ASN A 66 20.47 28.50 9.99
C ASN A 66 19.86 29.29 11.16
N ASN A 67 20.33 29.04 12.38
CA ASN A 67 19.86 29.70 13.61
C ASN A 67 18.33 29.59 13.77
N GLY A 68 17.74 28.44 13.46
CA GLY A 68 16.30 28.19 13.57
C GLY A 68 15.44 28.86 12.48
N LYS A 69 16.04 29.49 11.48
CA LYS A 69 15.34 30.06 10.32
C LYS A 69 15.67 29.33 9.05
N LEU A 70 14.61 29.08 8.25
CA LEU A 70 14.73 28.50 6.93
C LEU A 70 15.23 29.58 5.95
N ASN A 71 16.35 29.32 5.29
CA ASN A 71 16.94 30.20 4.27
C ASN A 71 17.00 29.46 2.95
N GLU A 72 16.57 30.11 1.88
CA GLU A 72 16.72 29.57 0.52
C GLU A 72 18.20 29.37 0.19
N SER A 73 18.49 28.30 -0.53
CA SER A 73 19.83 27.94 -0.98
C SER A 73 19.76 27.32 -2.37
N ASP A 74 20.90 27.10 -3.00
CA ASP A 74 20.95 26.32 -4.24
C ASP A 74 21.18 24.85 -3.95
N PHE A 75 20.70 24.02 -4.87
CA PHE A 75 20.75 22.55 -4.73
C PHE A 75 22.18 22.01 -4.61
N LYS A 76 23.16 22.64 -5.30
CA LYS A 76 24.54 22.21 -5.27
C LYS A 76 25.16 22.43 -3.89
N SER A 77 24.97 23.61 -3.31
CA SER A 77 25.46 23.94 -1.96
C SER A 77 24.88 22.99 -0.91
N ILE A 78 23.60 22.62 -1.03
CA ILE A 78 22.98 21.66 -0.10
C ILE A 78 23.60 20.26 -0.24
N ILE A 79 23.79 19.79 -1.46
CA ILE A 79 24.41 18.47 -1.69
C ILE A 79 25.87 18.45 -1.20
N GLU A 80 26.62 19.52 -1.39
CA GLU A 80 27.99 19.65 -0.86
C GLU A 80 27.98 19.59 0.67
N GLN A 81 27.10 20.33 1.33
CA GLN A 81 26.97 20.30 2.79
C GLN A 81 26.57 18.91 3.32
N VAL A 82 25.52 18.31 2.75
CA VAL A 82 25.08 16.95 3.15
C VAL A 82 26.18 15.92 2.94
N THR A 83 26.93 16.04 1.82
CA THR A 83 28.05 15.12 1.53
C THR A 83 29.18 15.28 2.56
N GLU A 84 29.47 16.49 2.99
CA GLU A 84 30.47 16.75 4.02
C GLU A 84 30.01 16.24 5.38
N ASP A 85 28.76 16.49 5.75
CA ASP A 85 28.18 16.01 7.00
C ASP A 85 28.23 14.47 7.08
N ILE A 86 27.85 13.77 6.00
CA ILE A 86 27.91 12.31 5.92
C ILE A 86 29.34 11.79 6.04
N LYS A 87 30.34 12.44 5.42
CA LYS A 87 31.75 12.03 5.51
C LYS A 87 32.34 12.17 6.91
N ASN A 88 31.76 13.01 7.74
CA ASN A 88 32.23 13.29 9.09
C ASN A 88 31.58 12.41 10.17
N VAL A 89 30.73 11.46 9.78
CA VAL A 89 30.10 10.50 10.70
C VAL A 89 30.47 9.05 10.32
N GLU A 90 30.54 8.21 11.32
CA GLU A 90 30.76 6.77 11.08
C GLU A 90 29.50 6.15 10.45
N PRO A 91 29.65 5.11 9.59
CA PRO A 91 28.51 4.47 8.93
C PRO A 91 27.40 4.01 9.87
N GLU A 92 27.74 3.57 11.09
CA GLU A 92 26.78 3.12 12.11
C GLU A 92 25.98 4.25 12.75
N GLN A 93 26.45 5.49 12.64
CA GLN A 93 25.79 6.69 13.18
C GLN A 93 24.85 7.35 12.17
N PHE A 94 24.85 6.87 10.93
CA PHE A 94 24.01 7.37 9.85
C PHE A 94 23.03 6.30 9.37
N GLY A 95 21.77 6.64 9.25
CA GLY A 95 20.73 5.77 8.75
C GLY A 95 19.86 6.43 7.68
N ILE A 96 19.36 5.63 6.75
CA ILE A 96 18.43 6.06 5.72
C ILE A 96 17.05 5.48 6.06
N LEU A 97 16.03 6.35 6.15
CA LEU A 97 14.64 5.94 6.34
C LEU A 97 13.86 6.15 5.04
N CYS A 98 13.38 5.06 4.46
CA CYS A 98 12.56 5.07 3.25
C CYS A 98 11.09 4.86 3.55
N SER A 99 10.24 5.28 2.64
CA SER A 99 8.78 5.13 2.72
C SER A 99 8.24 4.57 1.41
N GLY A 100 7.13 3.84 1.49
CA GLY A 100 6.39 3.33 0.31
C GLY A 100 5.77 4.42 -0.58
N ASN A 101 6.06 5.70 -0.32
CA ASN A 101 5.77 6.80 -1.26
C ASN A 101 6.89 7.02 -2.29
N SER A 102 8.06 6.42 -2.09
CA SER A 102 9.19 6.49 -3.03
C SER A 102 8.97 5.57 -4.24
N THR A 103 9.58 5.92 -5.37
CA THR A 103 9.57 5.05 -6.55
C THR A 103 10.53 3.86 -6.36
N ASN A 104 10.38 2.82 -7.19
CA ASN A 104 11.29 1.68 -7.18
C ASN A 104 12.73 2.10 -7.49
N GLU A 105 12.90 3.07 -8.41
CA GLU A 105 14.18 3.62 -8.81
C GLU A 105 14.86 4.37 -7.65
N GLU A 106 14.08 5.16 -6.89
CA GLU A 106 14.57 5.85 -5.69
C GLU A 106 15.00 4.84 -4.61
N LEU A 107 14.18 3.83 -4.34
CA LEU A 107 14.49 2.81 -3.34
C LEU A 107 15.73 1.97 -3.73
N ASP A 108 15.86 1.59 -5.00
CA ASP A 108 17.03 0.87 -5.50
C ASP A 108 18.32 1.72 -5.37
N LEU A 109 18.23 3.02 -5.67
CA LEU A 109 19.36 3.95 -5.51
C LEU A 109 19.75 4.12 -4.05
N MET A 110 18.78 4.27 -3.14
CA MET A 110 19.02 4.37 -1.72
C MET A 110 19.63 3.08 -1.14
N LYS A 111 19.19 1.92 -1.61
CA LYS A 111 19.77 0.62 -1.26
C LYS A 111 21.23 0.53 -1.68
N LYS A 112 21.55 0.84 -2.94
CA LYS A 112 22.92 0.84 -3.46
C LYS A 112 23.81 1.82 -2.70
N PHE A 113 23.32 2.99 -2.38
CA PHE A 113 24.05 3.97 -1.59
C PHE A 113 24.32 3.42 -0.18
N SER A 114 23.31 2.86 0.49
CA SER A 114 23.44 2.26 1.81
C SER A 114 24.48 1.13 1.83
N GLU A 115 24.42 0.24 0.86
CA GLU A 115 25.37 -0.87 0.72
C GLU A 115 26.81 -0.38 0.49
N SER A 116 26.98 0.65 -0.33
CA SER A 116 28.31 1.22 -0.66
C SER A 116 28.94 1.98 0.51
N TYR A 117 28.13 2.64 1.32
CA TYR A 117 28.57 3.41 2.47
C TYR A 117 28.70 2.56 3.74
N GLY A 118 28.00 1.41 3.82
CA GLY A 118 28.00 0.51 4.96
C GLY A 118 27.07 0.96 6.09
N ASN A 119 26.09 1.81 5.79
CA ASN A 119 25.10 2.29 6.75
C ASN A 119 23.83 1.42 6.75
N ARG A 120 22.84 1.77 7.58
CA ARG A 120 21.58 1.04 7.70
C ARG A 120 20.48 1.69 6.90
N LEU A 121 19.76 0.87 6.13
CA LEU A 121 18.52 1.24 5.43
C LEU A 121 17.33 0.71 6.23
N PHE A 122 16.37 1.57 6.52
CA PHE A 122 15.14 1.25 7.22
C PHE A 122 13.93 1.57 6.34
N LEU A 123 12.89 0.76 6.47
CA LEU A 123 11.57 1.05 5.91
C LEU A 123 10.68 1.64 7.00
N TYR A 124 9.96 2.69 6.67
CA TYR A 124 9.00 3.32 7.58
C TYR A 124 7.80 2.42 7.84
N GLU A 125 7.34 1.74 6.79
CA GLU A 125 6.27 0.75 6.88
C GLU A 125 6.86 -0.61 7.27
N ASN A 126 6.22 -1.27 8.24
CA ASN A 126 6.55 -2.61 8.70
C ASN A 126 5.44 -3.59 8.31
N GLY A 127 5.76 -4.88 8.31
CA GLY A 127 4.78 -5.94 8.12
C GLY A 127 4.60 -6.34 6.66
N PHE A 128 5.63 -6.97 6.11
CA PHE A 128 5.57 -7.59 4.78
C PHE A 128 5.25 -9.07 4.89
N VAL A 129 4.37 -9.52 4.00
CA VAL A 129 3.98 -10.92 3.88
C VAL A 129 4.91 -11.62 2.88
N ASN A 130 5.39 -12.81 3.23
CA ASN A 130 6.04 -13.68 2.25
C ASN A 130 4.99 -14.31 1.32
N LEU A 131 5.03 -13.92 0.05
CA LEU A 131 4.07 -14.33 -0.97
C LEU A 131 4.61 -15.34 -1.99
N ASP A 132 5.80 -15.88 -1.81
CA ASP A 132 6.49 -16.71 -2.82
C ASP A 132 5.63 -17.82 -3.42
N LYS A 133 4.70 -18.40 -2.63
CA LYS A 133 3.82 -19.48 -3.06
C LYS A 133 2.33 -19.14 -3.01
N THR A 134 1.96 -18.05 -2.38
CA THR A 134 0.58 -17.70 -2.05
C THR A 134 0.10 -16.39 -2.65
N ALA A 135 0.91 -15.75 -3.49
CA ALA A 135 0.54 -14.47 -4.12
C ALA A 135 -0.76 -14.57 -4.91
N ALA A 136 -1.70 -13.68 -4.60
CA ALA A 136 -2.94 -13.53 -5.34
C ALA A 136 -2.86 -12.42 -6.37
N SER A 137 -3.47 -12.63 -7.53
CA SER A 137 -3.77 -11.59 -8.49
C SER A 137 -5.17 -11.01 -8.27
N TYR A 138 -5.47 -9.85 -8.83
CA TYR A 138 -6.84 -9.30 -8.81
C TYR A 138 -7.85 -10.17 -9.58
N ASN A 139 -7.41 -11.02 -10.51
CA ASN A 139 -8.28 -11.95 -11.18
C ASN A 139 -8.64 -13.16 -10.31
N ASP A 140 -7.77 -13.53 -9.37
CA ASP A 140 -8.06 -14.61 -8.42
C ASP A 140 -9.25 -14.26 -7.53
N ILE A 141 -9.44 -12.98 -7.17
CA ILE A 141 -10.61 -12.55 -6.36
C ILE A 141 -11.93 -12.98 -7.05
N LYS A 142 -12.04 -12.75 -8.35
CA LYS A 142 -13.27 -13.04 -9.11
C LYS A 142 -13.62 -14.53 -9.15
N ASN A 143 -12.61 -15.36 -9.05
CA ASN A 143 -12.72 -16.82 -9.22
C ASN A 143 -12.71 -17.56 -7.88
N SER A 144 -12.49 -16.87 -6.77
CA SER A 144 -12.47 -17.48 -5.45
C SER A 144 -13.86 -17.89 -4.98
N LYS A 145 -13.92 -18.97 -4.21
CA LYS A 145 -15.15 -19.47 -3.57
C LYS A 145 -15.32 -18.95 -2.15
N THR A 146 -14.20 -18.67 -1.48
CA THR A 146 -14.18 -18.08 -0.14
C THR A 146 -13.23 -16.89 -0.09
N ILE A 147 -13.67 -15.80 0.50
CA ILE A 147 -12.87 -14.58 0.67
C ILE A 147 -12.88 -14.21 2.14
N LEU A 148 -11.71 -14.27 2.78
CA LEU A 148 -11.50 -13.72 4.11
C LEU A 148 -10.92 -12.31 3.98
N ILE A 149 -11.62 -11.31 4.53
CA ILE A 149 -11.18 -9.92 4.57
C ILE A 149 -10.83 -9.56 6.01
N ILE A 150 -9.60 -9.08 6.23
CA ILE A 150 -9.16 -8.56 7.53
C ILE A 150 -9.01 -7.03 7.39
N GLY A 151 -10.02 -6.30 7.89
CA GLY A 151 -10.13 -4.85 7.82
C GLY A 151 -11.32 -4.32 7.02
N ASP A 152 -11.30 -3.01 6.69
CA ASP A 152 -12.38 -2.34 5.94
C ASP A 152 -11.98 -2.10 4.48
N LEU A 153 -12.30 -3.05 3.63
CA LEU A 153 -11.92 -3.02 2.21
C LEU A 153 -12.83 -2.10 1.38
N TYR A 154 -14.14 -2.01 1.73
CA TYR A 154 -15.12 -1.30 0.90
C TYR A 154 -14.93 0.21 0.96
N ASP A 155 -14.62 0.76 2.13
CA ASP A 155 -14.39 2.19 2.28
C ASP A 155 -12.95 2.60 1.91
N GLU A 156 -11.96 1.78 2.29
CA GLU A 156 -10.56 2.13 2.06
C GLU A 156 -10.05 1.78 0.65
N ASN A 157 -10.48 0.63 0.10
CA ASN A 157 -9.99 0.10 -1.18
C ASN A 157 -11.14 -0.31 -2.12
N PRO A 158 -12.06 0.60 -2.48
CA PRO A 158 -13.32 0.26 -3.16
C PRO A 158 -13.15 -0.40 -4.54
N LEU A 159 -11.99 -0.25 -5.19
CA LEU A 159 -11.75 -0.92 -6.48
C LEU A 159 -11.36 -2.39 -6.31
N VAL A 160 -10.77 -2.76 -5.18
CA VAL A 160 -10.58 -4.16 -4.79
C VAL A 160 -11.92 -4.74 -4.31
N ALA A 161 -12.64 -4.02 -3.44
CA ALA A 161 -13.97 -4.40 -2.96
C ALA A 161 -14.95 -4.67 -4.11
N ARG A 162 -14.92 -3.89 -5.19
CA ARG A 162 -15.73 -4.15 -6.38
C ARG A 162 -15.52 -5.55 -6.94
N ARG A 163 -14.28 -6.08 -6.89
CA ARG A 163 -14.01 -7.45 -7.35
C ARG A 163 -14.54 -8.50 -6.38
N VAL A 164 -14.53 -8.19 -5.07
CA VAL A 164 -15.17 -9.01 -4.05
C VAL A 164 -16.68 -9.08 -4.28
N ILE A 165 -17.33 -7.96 -4.59
CA ILE A 165 -18.76 -7.93 -4.94
C ILE A 165 -19.04 -8.84 -6.14
N MET A 166 -18.22 -8.76 -7.18
CA MET A 166 -18.39 -9.62 -8.37
C MET A 166 -18.20 -11.12 -8.04
N ALA A 167 -17.26 -11.45 -7.16
CA ALA A 167 -17.09 -12.82 -6.69
C ALA A 167 -18.32 -13.29 -5.91
N LYS A 168 -18.85 -12.44 -5.02
CA LYS A 168 -20.06 -12.72 -4.23
C LYS A 168 -21.29 -12.93 -5.12
N GLU A 169 -21.47 -12.11 -6.16
CA GLU A 169 -22.51 -12.27 -7.17
C GLU A 169 -22.39 -13.62 -7.92
N ASN A 170 -21.16 -14.15 -8.01
CA ASN A 170 -20.88 -15.49 -8.57
C ASN A 170 -20.95 -16.62 -7.55
N GLY A 171 -21.40 -16.36 -6.31
CA GLY A 171 -21.62 -17.35 -5.26
C GLY A 171 -20.47 -17.52 -4.28
N ALA A 172 -19.45 -16.65 -4.27
CA ALA A 172 -18.39 -16.70 -3.28
C ALA A 172 -18.92 -16.32 -1.89
N LYS A 173 -18.46 -17.03 -0.86
CA LYS A 173 -18.69 -16.70 0.55
C LYS A 173 -17.69 -15.63 0.97
N VAL A 174 -18.17 -14.57 1.61
CA VAL A 174 -17.35 -13.46 2.11
C VAL A 174 -17.40 -13.42 3.63
N ILE A 175 -16.24 -13.58 4.25
CA ILE A 175 -16.04 -13.46 5.69
C ILE A 175 -15.26 -12.17 5.94
N CYS A 176 -15.77 -11.29 6.79
CA CYS A 176 -15.09 -10.07 7.21
C CYS A 176 -14.70 -10.17 8.67
N ALA A 177 -13.46 -9.83 8.99
CA ALA A 177 -12.93 -9.70 10.33
C ALA A 177 -12.36 -8.29 10.53
N ASP A 178 -12.79 -7.57 11.57
CA ASP A 178 -12.31 -6.22 11.89
C ASP A 178 -12.42 -5.94 13.40
N ASN A 179 -11.63 -4.99 13.88
CA ASN A 179 -11.68 -4.53 15.26
C ASN A 179 -12.72 -3.42 15.49
N GLU A 180 -13.27 -2.85 14.44
CA GLU A 180 -14.30 -1.82 14.52
C GLU A 180 -15.70 -2.43 14.63
N ASN A 181 -16.66 -1.64 15.14
CA ASN A 181 -18.08 -1.97 15.00
C ASN A 181 -18.42 -2.08 13.50
N LYS A 182 -19.57 -2.67 13.18
CA LYS A 182 -20.00 -2.90 11.80
C LYS A 182 -19.68 -1.73 10.87
N ASN A 183 -18.81 -1.99 9.91
CA ASN A 183 -18.41 -1.10 8.83
C ASN A 183 -19.07 -1.54 7.50
N THR A 184 -18.80 -0.82 6.40
CA THR A 184 -19.39 -1.12 5.08
C THR A 184 -18.99 -2.51 4.58
N THR A 185 -17.79 -2.99 4.86
CA THR A 185 -17.33 -4.32 4.47
C THR A 185 -18.09 -5.41 5.25
N SER A 186 -18.23 -5.25 6.56
CA SER A 186 -18.91 -6.22 7.41
C SER A 186 -20.41 -6.36 7.08
N ILE A 187 -21.08 -5.25 6.76
CA ILE A 187 -22.52 -5.26 6.38
C ILE A 187 -22.73 -6.03 5.07
N ASN A 188 -21.74 -6.02 4.18
CA ASN A 188 -21.80 -6.71 2.90
C ASN A 188 -21.18 -8.12 2.91
N SER A 189 -20.67 -8.60 4.05
CA SER A 189 -20.16 -9.95 4.23
C SER A 189 -21.26 -10.95 4.60
N ASP A 190 -21.00 -12.23 4.44
CA ASP A 190 -21.90 -13.32 4.85
C ASP A 190 -21.68 -13.71 6.32
N LYS A 191 -20.43 -13.57 6.82
CA LYS A 191 -20.06 -13.74 8.22
C LYS A 191 -19.21 -12.56 8.66
N TYR A 192 -19.50 -11.97 9.80
CA TYR A 192 -18.69 -10.93 10.42
C TYR A 192 -18.12 -11.41 11.75
N ILE A 193 -16.83 -11.19 11.94
CA ILE A 193 -16.08 -11.56 13.15
C ILE A 193 -15.47 -10.28 13.71
N GLN A 194 -15.88 -9.89 14.91
CA GLN A 194 -15.25 -8.78 15.61
C GLN A 194 -14.13 -9.32 16.50
N PHE A 195 -13.00 -8.63 16.52
CA PHE A 195 -11.86 -8.96 17.36
C PHE A 195 -11.30 -7.70 18.05
N ASP A 196 -10.58 -7.89 19.15
CA ASP A 196 -9.89 -6.79 19.83
C ASP A 196 -8.50 -6.54 19.25
N SER A 197 -7.79 -7.60 18.87
CA SER A 197 -6.51 -7.51 18.18
C SER A 197 -6.38 -8.51 17.03
N VAL A 198 -5.64 -8.11 15.98
CA VAL A 198 -5.37 -8.98 14.84
C VAL A 198 -4.62 -10.25 15.25
N SER A 199 -3.68 -10.15 16.20
CA SER A 199 -2.92 -11.30 16.69
C SER A 199 -3.81 -12.34 17.33
N GLU A 200 -4.71 -11.92 18.26
CA GLU A 200 -5.67 -12.83 18.91
C GLU A 200 -6.64 -13.46 17.90
N PHE A 201 -7.12 -12.68 16.95
CA PHE A 201 -7.95 -13.21 15.87
C PHE A 201 -7.26 -14.31 15.07
N LEU A 202 -6.00 -14.07 14.65
CA LEU A 202 -5.25 -15.05 13.89
C LEU A 202 -4.91 -16.32 14.68
N ASP A 203 -4.66 -16.18 15.99
CA ASP A 203 -4.38 -17.30 16.89
C ASP A 203 -5.64 -18.10 17.27
N SER A 204 -6.82 -17.47 17.18
CA SER A 204 -8.12 -18.05 17.54
C SER A 204 -8.99 -18.44 16.35
N LEU A 205 -8.43 -18.45 15.12
CA LEU A 205 -9.16 -18.90 13.95
C LEU A 205 -9.72 -20.32 14.17
N ASP A 206 -11.04 -20.43 14.14
CA ASP A 206 -11.73 -21.70 14.34
C ASP A 206 -11.49 -22.67 13.16
N GLU A 207 -11.61 -23.97 13.44
CA GLU A 207 -11.41 -25.01 12.44
C GLU A 207 -12.39 -24.87 11.26
N GLU A 208 -13.61 -24.36 11.50
CA GLU A 208 -14.60 -24.12 10.43
C GLU A 208 -14.09 -23.10 9.43
N ILE A 209 -13.47 -22.01 9.88
CA ILE A 209 -12.90 -21.00 8.96
C ILE A 209 -11.66 -21.54 8.27
N LEU A 210 -10.79 -22.26 8.98
CA LEU A 210 -9.57 -22.83 8.40
C LEU A 210 -9.89 -23.86 7.32
N ASP A 211 -10.95 -24.66 7.47
CA ASP A 211 -11.40 -25.64 6.46
C ASP A 211 -11.98 -24.95 5.21
N GLU A 212 -12.55 -23.76 5.36
CA GLU A 212 -13.03 -22.97 4.23
C GLU A 212 -11.90 -22.26 3.47
N LEU A 213 -10.74 -22.08 4.12
CA LEU A 213 -9.54 -21.52 3.49
C LEU A 213 -8.76 -22.63 2.79
N ASN A 214 -8.96 -22.77 1.49
CA ASN A 214 -8.32 -23.76 0.62
C ASN A 214 -7.77 -23.11 -0.66
N GLU A 215 -7.37 -23.88 -1.64
CA GLU A 215 -6.81 -23.41 -2.92
C GLU A 215 -7.75 -22.48 -3.73
N ASP A 216 -9.07 -22.56 -3.49
CA ASP A 216 -10.09 -21.68 -4.07
C ASP A 216 -10.38 -20.44 -3.20
N ALA A 217 -9.68 -20.29 -2.07
CA ALA A 217 -9.87 -19.17 -1.16
C ALA A 217 -8.82 -18.08 -1.33
N ILE A 218 -9.18 -16.87 -0.91
CA ILE A 218 -8.27 -15.72 -0.87
C ILE A 218 -8.39 -14.98 0.46
N ILE A 219 -7.24 -14.62 1.04
CA ILE A 219 -7.14 -13.76 2.21
C ILE A 219 -6.74 -12.36 1.74
N ILE A 220 -7.57 -11.38 2.00
CA ILE A 220 -7.30 -9.97 1.66
C ILE A 220 -7.21 -9.17 2.96
N PHE A 221 -6.17 -8.37 3.15
CA PHE A 221 -6.07 -7.53 4.33
C PHE A 221 -5.54 -6.14 4.02
N ASN A 222 -5.98 -5.14 4.79
CA ASN A 222 -5.55 -3.74 4.69
C ASN A 222 -5.31 -3.04 6.04
N LYS A 223 -5.50 -3.78 7.15
CA LYS A 223 -5.26 -3.29 8.52
C LYS A 223 -4.21 -4.10 9.29
N VAL A 224 -3.38 -4.84 8.61
CA VAL A 224 -2.26 -5.59 9.22
C VAL A 224 -0.97 -4.86 8.86
N ASP A 225 -0.27 -4.38 9.85
CA ASP A 225 0.87 -3.46 9.71
C ASP A 225 2.11 -3.86 10.53
N ASN A 226 2.12 -5.05 11.15
CA ASN A 226 3.27 -5.56 11.86
C ASN A 226 3.75 -6.90 11.28
N GLU A 227 5.05 -7.15 11.44
CA GLU A 227 5.74 -8.30 10.86
C GLU A 227 5.21 -9.63 11.41
N GLU A 228 4.92 -9.72 12.71
CA GLU A 228 4.43 -10.94 13.35
C GLU A 228 3.09 -11.39 12.75
N ASN A 229 2.13 -10.48 12.64
CA ASN A 229 0.81 -10.79 12.07
C ASN A 229 0.89 -11.13 10.58
N CYS A 230 1.77 -10.45 9.83
CA CYS A 230 2.01 -10.77 8.43
C CYS A 230 2.62 -12.16 8.27
N GLN A 231 3.52 -12.58 9.17
CA GLN A 231 4.08 -13.93 9.19
C GLN A 231 3.00 -14.97 9.49
N LYS A 232 2.15 -14.75 10.50
CA LYS A 232 1.01 -15.63 10.80
C LYS A 232 0.07 -15.81 9.60
N ILE A 233 -0.26 -14.73 8.88
CA ILE A 233 -1.08 -14.80 7.66
C ILE A 233 -0.37 -15.62 6.57
N SER A 234 0.96 -15.46 6.40
CA SER A 234 1.74 -16.27 5.46
C SER A 234 1.68 -17.74 5.80
N GLU A 235 1.82 -18.10 7.08
CA GLU A 235 1.74 -19.48 7.57
C GLU A 235 0.35 -20.09 7.35
N ILE A 236 -0.71 -19.32 7.62
CA ILE A 236 -2.10 -19.75 7.33
C ILE A 236 -2.26 -20.03 5.84
N GLY A 237 -1.84 -19.10 4.95
CA GLY A 237 -1.93 -19.30 3.52
C GLY A 237 -1.15 -20.52 3.01
N LEU A 238 0.05 -20.75 3.57
CA LEU A 238 0.85 -21.94 3.22
C LEU A 238 0.21 -23.23 3.72
N LYS A 239 -0.37 -23.23 4.92
CA LYS A 239 -1.04 -24.38 5.52
C LYS A 239 -2.32 -24.77 4.78
N THR A 240 -3.09 -23.77 4.36
CA THR A 240 -4.42 -23.96 3.74
C THR A 240 -4.38 -23.97 2.22
N ASN A 241 -3.26 -23.58 1.60
CA ASN A 241 -3.11 -23.27 0.18
C ASN A 241 -3.96 -22.07 -0.29
N ALA A 242 -4.50 -21.26 0.64
CA ALA A 242 -5.21 -20.05 0.28
C ALA A 242 -4.26 -19.00 -0.28
N LYS A 243 -4.73 -18.26 -1.28
CA LYS A 243 -3.98 -17.14 -1.85
C LYS A 243 -4.08 -15.92 -0.94
N ILE A 244 -3.08 -15.03 -1.00
CA ILE A 244 -2.98 -13.86 -0.13
C ILE A 244 -2.83 -12.61 -0.99
N LEU A 245 -3.61 -11.56 -0.66
CA LEU A 245 -3.55 -10.24 -1.28
C LEU A 245 -3.42 -9.16 -0.20
N PRO A 246 -2.22 -8.69 0.13
CA PRO A 246 -2.04 -7.54 1.00
C PRO A 246 -2.39 -6.24 0.26
N ILE A 247 -3.06 -5.32 0.95
CA ILE A 247 -3.32 -3.97 0.45
C ILE A 247 -2.76 -2.96 1.45
N TYR A 248 -1.70 -2.29 1.07
CA TYR A 248 -1.03 -1.31 1.91
C TYR A 248 -1.51 0.12 1.64
N LYS A 249 -1.32 1.01 2.63
CA LYS A 249 -1.75 2.43 2.56
C LYS A 249 -0.90 3.27 1.61
N LYS A 250 0.30 2.83 1.26
CA LYS A 250 1.20 3.50 0.33
C LYS A 250 1.31 2.71 -0.97
N CYS A 251 1.56 3.40 -2.08
CA CYS A 251 1.48 2.73 -3.38
C CYS A 251 2.62 1.74 -3.64
N ASN A 252 3.74 1.89 -2.96
CA ASN A 252 4.94 1.06 -3.14
C ASN A 252 5.37 0.38 -1.83
N SER A 253 4.43 0.06 -0.97
CA SER A 253 4.66 -0.71 0.25
C SER A 253 4.56 -2.19 -0.02
#